data_65ea5e3334895c24f9b7fbdcebf379a4
#
_entry.id   65ea5e3334895c24f9b7fbdcebf379a4
#
_cell.length_a   1.000
_cell.length_b   1.000
_cell.length_c   1.000
_cell.angle_alpha   90.00
_cell.angle_beta   90.00
_cell.angle_gamma   90.00
#
_symmetry.space_group_name_H-M   'P 1'
#
loop_
_entity.id
_entity.type
_entity.pdbx_description
1 polymer ?
#
loop_
_entity_poly.entity_id
_entity_poly.type
_entity_poly.pdbx_seq_one_letter_code
_entity_poly.pdbx_strand_id
1 'polypeptide(L)'
;GVVSDKVRTRWGRRRVWMVASVPIMMAASVFLFMPSPGVSWQLTTAALVLLFVGWTMLTITHLAWGGELSGDYHERSRITASREAAYIIGMFTVLLLPVIIQSNGGDRFAQIAAFGWYVILTLPIGVGIAVLTIKERDVPPEPHLPLAVALKAIATNKPLRYVLVCDLIAGLSTGTVATLFIAMTTVGLELGKQANVLLLIYFAMGVVFIPPMVWVSRRLGKHQTLAYSSLVNAILIPCIFLLPKGEFWPAA
;
A
#
# COMPACT_ATOMS: atom_id res chain seq x y z
N GLY A 1 -11.78 12.61 1.39
CA GLY A 1 -11.73 13.89 1.97
C GLY A 1 -13.04 14.65 1.89
N VAL A 2 -13.12 15.70 1.09
CA VAL A 2 -14.21 16.70 1.10
C VAL A 2 -15.62 16.10 1.03
N VAL A 3 -15.83 15.05 0.25
CA VAL A 3 -17.14 14.39 0.12
C VAL A 3 -17.48 13.61 1.40
N SER A 4 -16.52 12.87 1.94
CA SER A 4 -16.71 12.08 3.17
C SER A 4 -16.92 12.97 4.40
N ASP A 5 -16.46 14.21 4.38
CA ASP A 5 -16.59 15.15 5.49
C ASP A 5 -17.98 15.82 5.55
N LYS A 6 -18.67 15.88 4.39
CA LYS A 6 -20.01 16.48 4.28
C LYS A 6 -21.14 15.52 4.64
N VAL A 7 -20.93 14.21 4.48
CA VAL A 7 -21.97 13.20 4.73
C VAL A 7 -21.97 12.80 6.19
N ARG A 8 -22.99 13.20 6.94
CA ARG A 8 -23.23 12.77 8.32
C ARG A 8 -24.40 11.79 8.35
N THR A 9 -24.16 10.62 8.90
CA THR A 9 -25.20 9.59 9.04
C THR A 9 -25.36 9.17 10.50
N ARG A 10 -26.44 8.45 10.81
CA ARG A 10 -26.64 7.85 12.14
C ARG A 10 -25.56 6.84 12.54
N TRP A 11 -24.82 6.30 11.56
CA TRP A 11 -23.75 5.31 11.78
C TRP A 11 -22.37 5.94 11.95
N GLY A 12 -22.31 7.26 11.81
CA GLY A 12 -21.07 8.02 11.81
C GLY A 12 -20.72 8.61 10.44
N ARG A 13 -19.66 9.41 10.41
CA ARG A 13 -19.16 10.09 9.21
C ARG A 13 -18.22 9.20 8.40
N ARG A 14 -17.32 8.51 9.11
CA ARG A 14 -16.26 7.69 8.49
C ARG A 14 -16.69 6.24 8.21
N ARG A 15 -17.44 5.65 9.13
CA ARG A 15 -17.89 4.25 9.05
C ARG A 15 -18.65 3.92 7.77
N VAL A 16 -19.54 4.80 7.33
CA VAL A 16 -20.37 4.58 6.14
C VAL A 16 -19.54 4.42 4.88
N TRP A 17 -18.49 5.23 4.72
CA TRP A 17 -17.60 5.16 3.57
C TRP A 17 -16.73 3.90 3.58
N MET A 18 -16.28 3.47 4.76
CA MET A 18 -15.57 2.20 4.91
C MET A 18 -16.46 1.01 4.55
N VAL A 19 -17.68 0.97 5.07
CA VAL A 19 -18.64 -0.10 4.75
C VAL A 19 -19.02 -0.08 3.27
N ALA A 20 -19.26 1.08 2.68
CA ALA A 20 -19.59 1.20 1.26
C ALA A 20 -18.45 0.77 0.34
N SER A 21 -17.18 0.92 0.74
CA SER A 21 -16.04 0.46 -0.04
C SER A 21 -15.94 -1.06 -0.16
N VAL A 22 -16.45 -1.81 0.83
CA VAL A 22 -16.37 -3.28 0.88
C VAL A 22 -17.04 -3.94 -0.33
N PRO A 23 -18.34 -3.75 -0.59
CA PRO A 23 -18.99 -4.39 -1.75
C PRO A 23 -18.40 -3.94 -3.09
N ILE A 24 -17.94 -2.69 -3.18
CA ILE A 24 -17.29 -2.17 -4.38
C ILE A 24 -15.99 -2.93 -4.66
N MET A 25 -15.13 -3.08 -3.65
CA MET A 25 -13.86 -3.80 -3.80
C MET A 25 -14.06 -5.30 -3.99
N MET A 26 -15.04 -5.92 -3.32
CA MET A 26 -15.36 -7.34 -3.51
C MET A 26 -15.83 -7.60 -4.94
N ALA A 27 -16.78 -6.82 -5.46
CA ALA A 27 -17.24 -6.94 -6.83
C ALA A 27 -16.09 -6.77 -7.85
N ALA A 28 -15.29 -5.73 -7.69
CA ALA A 28 -14.13 -5.49 -8.54
C ALA A 28 -13.13 -6.65 -8.48
N SER A 29 -12.89 -7.23 -7.29
CA SER A 29 -11.97 -8.35 -7.11
C SER A 29 -12.44 -9.62 -7.83
N VAL A 30 -13.73 -9.92 -7.85
CA VAL A 30 -14.27 -11.06 -8.61
C VAL A 30 -13.95 -10.92 -10.10
N PHE A 31 -14.23 -9.74 -10.68
CA PHE A 31 -13.99 -9.50 -12.11
C PHE A 31 -12.50 -9.48 -12.49
N LEU A 32 -11.61 -9.04 -11.59
CA LEU A 32 -10.19 -8.93 -11.87
C LEU A 32 -9.40 -10.20 -11.63
N PHE A 33 -9.68 -10.88 -10.51
CA PHE A 33 -8.89 -12.04 -10.07
C PHE A 33 -9.51 -13.39 -10.41
N MET A 34 -10.79 -13.40 -10.84
CA MET A 34 -11.51 -14.61 -11.28
C MET A 34 -12.13 -14.38 -12.65
N PRO A 35 -11.34 -13.98 -13.68
CA PRO A 35 -11.90 -13.63 -14.98
C PRO A 35 -12.46 -14.88 -15.67
N SER A 36 -13.65 -14.75 -16.26
CA SER A 36 -14.20 -15.75 -17.16
C SER A 36 -13.48 -15.69 -18.53
N PRO A 37 -13.37 -16.81 -19.25
CA PRO A 37 -12.83 -16.80 -20.61
C PRO A 37 -13.57 -15.79 -21.50
N GLY A 38 -12.82 -14.96 -22.25
CA GLY A 38 -13.42 -13.99 -23.17
C GLY A 38 -13.82 -12.65 -22.58
N VAL A 39 -13.35 -12.32 -21.37
CA VAL A 39 -13.58 -10.98 -20.76
C VAL A 39 -13.00 -9.88 -21.64
N SER A 40 -13.83 -8.87 -21.92
CA SER A 40 -13.42 -7.72 -22.73
C SER A 40 -12.47 -6.80 -21.95
N TRP A 41 -11.57 -6.13 -22.69
CA TRP A 41 -10.65 -5.17 -22.07
C TRP A 41 -11.37 -4.00 -21.38
N GLN A 42 -12.56 -3.61 -21.89
CA GLN A 42 -13.39 -2.55 -21.29
C GLN A 42 -13.88 -2.95 -19.89
N LEU A 43 -14.33 -4.20 -19.73
CA LEU A 43 -14.78 -4.71 -18.43
C LEU A 43 -13.60 -4.79 -17.44
N THR A 44 -12.45 -5.24 -17.89
CA THR A 44 -11.24 -5.27 -17.05
C THR A 44 -10.83 -3.87 -16.60
N THR A 45 -10.87 -2.90 -17.51
CA THR A 45 -10.56 -1.49 -17.19
C THR A 45 -11.58 -0.92 -16.20
N ALA A 46 -12.87 -1.17 -16.43
CA ALA A 46 -13.93 -0.72 -15.51
C ALA A 46 -13.76 -1.34 -14.11
N ALA A 47 -13.44 -2.62 -14.03
CA ALA A 47 -13.17 -3.30 -12.76
C ALA A 47 -11.92 -2.75 -12.05
N LEU A 48 -10.85 -2.42 -12.77
CA LEU A 48 -9.67 -1.74 -12.23
C LEU A 48 -10.04 -0.37 -11.64
N VAL A 49 -10.75 0.45 -12.40
CA VAL A 49 -11.21 1.77 -11.92
C VAL A 49 -12.05 1.61 -10.65
N LEU A 50 -12.98 0.64 -10.65
CA LEU A 50 -13.85 0.38 -9.51
C LEU A 50 -13.05 -0.07 -8.27
N LEU A 51 -12.04 -0.92 -8.45
CA LEU A 51 -11.14 -1.34 -7.38
C LEU A 51 -10.37 -0.15 -6.80
N PHE A 52 -9.82 0.72 -7.65
CA PHE A 52 -9.09 1.91 -7.19
C PHE A 52 -10.00 2.92 -6.50
N VAL A 53 -11.23 3.10 -6.95
CA VAL A 53 -12.23 3.94 -6.27
C VAL A 53 -12.53 3.39 -4.87
N GLY A 54 -12.84 2.10 -4.75
CA GLY A 54 -13.08 1.45 -3.46
C GLY A 54 -11.88 1.52 -2.53
N TRP A 55 -10.68 1.24 -3.05
CA TRP A 55 -9.43 1.33 -2.29
C TRP A 55 -9.15 2.76 -1.81
N THR A 56 -9.36 3.76 -2.65
CA THR A 56 -9.17 5.16 -2.28
C THR A 56 -10.18 5.59 -1.21
N MET A 57 -11.45 5.19 -1.35
CA MET A 57 -12.49 5.43 -0.35
C MET A 57 -12.09 4.84 1.01
N LEU A 58 -11.67 3.58 1.03
CA LEU A 58 -11.23 2.88 2.24
C LEU A 58 -10.02 3.55 2.86
N THR A 59 -8.97 3.79 2.08
CA THR A 59 -7.69 4.28 2.58
C THR A 59 -7.80 5.69 3.15
N ILE A 60 -8.42 6.62 2.42
CA ILE A 60 -8.58 8.01 2.88
C ILE A 60 -9.43 8.04 4.16
N THR A 61 -10.51 7.28 4.18
CA THR A 61 -11.42 7.26 5.34
C THR A 61 -10.76 6.62 6.56
N HIS A 62 -10.04 5.51 6.37
CA HIS A 62 -9.32 4.82 7.43
C HIS A 62 -8.19 5.68 8.02
N LEU A 63 -7.41 6.36 7.17
CA LEU A 63 -6.34 7.27 7.60
C LEU A 63 -6.90 8.45 8.40
N ALA A 64 -7.96 9.10 7.89
CA ALA A 64 -8.60 10.21 8.56
C ALA A 64 -9.20 9.78 9.91
N TRP A 65 -9.88 8.63 9.94
CA TRP A 65 -10.44 8.10 11.18
C TRP A 65 -9.37 7.79 12.21
N GLY A 66 -8.28 7.12 11.82
CA GLY A 66 -7.13 6.87 12.70
C GLY A 66 -6.53 8.13 13.31
N GLY A 67 -6.46 9.22 12.54
CA GLY A 67 -5.99 10.54 13.03
C GLY A 67 -6.96 11.22 14.00
N GLU A 68 -8.26 10.91 13.92
CA GLU A 68 -9.32 11.48 14.77
C GLU A 68 -9.52 10.71 16.09
N LEU A 69 -8.94 9.51 16.24
CA LEU A 69 -9.15 8.64 17.42
C LEU A 69 -8.56 9.23 18.71
N SER A 70 -7.44 9.92 18.63
CA SER A 70 -6.82 10.55 19.80
C SER A 70 -6.30 11.95 19.51
N GLY A 71 -6.40 12.85 20.50
CA GLY A 71 -5.75 14.15 20.51
C GLY A 71 -4.29 14.09 21.01
N ASP A 72 -3.92 13.02 21.69
CA ASP A 72 -2.59 12.84 22.27
C ASP A 72 -1.56 12.38 21.23
N TYR A 73 -0.37 12.99 21.26
CA TYR A 73 0.71 12.69 20.30
C TYR A 73 1.23 11.24 20.45
N HIS A 74 1.37 10.75 21.68
CA HIS A 74 1.90 9.42 21.95
C HIS A 74 0.89 8.33 21.56
N GLU A 75 -0.38 8.54 21.83
CA GLU A 75 -1.44 7.63 21.39
C GLU A 75 -1.55 7.58 19.86
N ARG A 76 -1.49 8.72 19.18
CA ARG A 76 -1.44 8.76 17.71
C ARG A 76 -0.27 7.95 17.15
N SER A 77 0.91 8.08 17.77
CA SER A 77 2.10 7.31 17.38
C SER A 77 1.88 5.81 17.56
N ARG A 78 1.23 5.39 18.64
CA ARG A 78 0.89 3.97 18.89
C ARG A 78 -0.12 3.45 17.87
N ILE A 79 -1.17 4.21 17.56
CA ILE A 79 -2.18 3.85 16.55
C ILE A 79 -1.50 3.69 15.18
N THR A 80 -0.65 4.63 14.79
CA THR A 80 0.09 4.55 13.52
C THR A 80 1.02 3.35 13.49
N ALA A 81 1.78 3.08 14.56
CA ALA A 81 2.68 1.94 14.65
C ALA A 81 1.93 0.60 14.57
N SER A 82 0.77 0.48 15.25
CA SER A 82 -0.08 -0.72 15.18
C SER A 82 -0.63 -0.95 13.77
N ARG A 83 -1.02 0.12 13.08
CA ARG A 83 -1.46 0.06 11.68
C ARG A 83 -0.34 -0.40 10.76
N GLU A 84 0.87 0.14 10.90
CA GLU A 84 2.02 -0.28 10.09
C GLU A 84 2.40 -1.74 10.37
N ALA A 85 2.34 -2.19 11.62
CA ALA A 85 2.56 -3.59 11.96
C ALA A 85 1.52 -4.52 11.29
N ALA A 86 0.24 -4.15 11.35
CA ALA A 86 -0.82 -4.90 10.67
C ALA A 86 -0.64 -4.90 9.14
N TYR A 87 -0.21 -3.77 8.56
CA TYR A 87 0.09 -3.68 7.13
C TYR A 87 1.21 -4.65 6.73
N ILE A 88 2.30 -4.71 7.51
CA ILE A 88 3.41 -5.64 7.28
C ILE A 88 2.93 -7.10 7.36
N ILE A 89 2.14 -7.46 8.38
CA ILE A 89 1.58 -8.81 8.52
C ILE A 89 0.71 -9.16 7.30
N GLY A 90 -0.19 -8.26 6.91
CA GLY A 90 -1.06 -8.44 5.73
C GLY A 90 -0.25 -8.60 4.45
N MET A 91 0.78 -7.79 4.26
CA MET A 91 1.70 -7.86 3.12
C MET A 91 2.37 -9.23 3.02
N PHE A 92 2.96 -9.74 4.12
CA PHE A 92 3.57 -11.07 4.12
C PHE A 92 2.56 -12.18 3.86
N THR A 93 1.36 -12.08 4.41
CA THR A 93 0.28 -13.05 4.15
C THR A 93 -0.02 -13.11 2.65
N VAL A 94 -0.17 -11.97 1.99
CA VAL A 94 -0.43 -11.89 0.54
C VAL A 94 0.75 -12.44 -0.28
N LEU A 95 1.99 -12.14 0.10
CA LEU A 95 3.19 -12.62 -0.60
C LEU A 95 3.39 -14.12 -0.47
N LEU A 96 2.96 -14.72 0.63
CA LEU A 96 3.04 -16.18 0.85
C LEU A 96 2.01 -16.95 0.02
N LEU A 97 0.87 -16.37 -0.33
CA LEU A 97 -0.20 -17.06 -1.06
C LEU A 97 0.29 -17.71 -2.37
N PRO A 98 0.93 -16.97 -3.32
CA PRO A 98 1.39 -17.58 -4.56
C PRO A 98 2.49 -18.62 -4.33
N VAL A 99 3.34 -18.45 -3.33
CA VAL A 99 4.41 -19.41 -2.99
C VAL A 99 3.80 -20.73 -2.50
N ILE A 100 2.83 -20.66 -1.60
CA ILE A 100 2.14 -21.84 -1.06
C ILE A 100 1.37 -22.57 -2.16
N ILE A 101 0.65 -21.84 -3.03
CA ILE A 101 -0.13 -22.43 -4.10
C ILE A 101 0.79 -23.09 -5.13
N GLN A 102 1.88 -22.44 -5.49
CA GLN A 102 2.89 -22.98 -6.40
C GLN A 102 3.55 -24.25 -5.85
N SER A 103 3.89 -24.28 -4.56
CA SER A 103 4.50 -25.47 -3.92
C SER A 103 3.55 -26.68 -3.89
N ASN A 104 2.25 -26.43 -3.87
CA ASN A 104 1.21 -27.46 -3.94
C ASN A 104 0.78 -27.82 -5.39
N GLY A 105 1.54 -27.38 -6.40
CA GLY A 105 1.26 -27.69 -7.81
C GLY A 105 0.15 -26.83 -8.44
N GLY A 106 -0.29 -25.76 -7.76
CA GLY A 106 -1.29 -24.84 -8.31
C GLY A 106 -0.74 -24.03 -9.50
N ASP A 107 -1.58 -23.82 -10.48
CA ASP A 107 -1.27 -23.07 -11.67
C ASP A 107 -1.31 -21.54 -11.42
N ARG A 108 -0.96 -20.76 -12.44
CA ARG A 108 -0.96 -19.30 -12.36
C ARG A 108 -2.35 -18.69 -12.14
N PHE A 109 -3.39 -19.35 -12.65
CA PHE A 109 -4.77 -18.90 -12.44
C PHE A 109 -5.20 -19.08 -10.98
N ALA A 110 -4.84 -20.21 -10.36
CA ALA A 110 -5.08 -20.45 -8.94
C ALA A 110 -4.37 -19.42 -8.06
N GLN A 111 -3.12 -19.03 -8.40
CA GLN A 111 -2.38 -17.98 -7.68
C GLN A 111 -3.09 -16.63 -7.77
N ILE A 112 -3.59 -16.26 -8.95
CA ILE A 112 -4.30 -14.99 -9.16
C ILE A 112 -5.66 -15.01 -8.44
N ALA A 113 -6.42 -16.10 -8.56
CA ALA A 113 -7.71 -16.27 -7.89
C ALA A 113 -7.59 -16.19 -6.36
N ALA A 114 -6.48 -16.65 -5.79
CA ALA A 114 -6.22 -16.58 -4.36
C ALA A 114 -6.16 -15.12 -3.85
N PHE A 115 -5.63 -14.17 -4.62
CA PHE A 115 -5.67 -12.77 -4.24
C PHE A 115 -7.12 -12.24 -4.18
N GLY A 116 -7.96 -12.64 -5.12
CA GLY A 116 -9.39 -12.31 -5.10
C GLY A 116 -10.08 -12.85 -3.85
N TRP A 117 -9.91 -14.12 -3.56
CA TRP A 117 -10.46 -14.75 -2.36
C TRP A 117 -9.93 -14.12 -1.08
N TYR A 118 -8.64 -13.78 -1.03
CA TYR A 118 -8.06 -13.09 0.11
C TYR A 118 -8.77 -11.75 0.39
N VAL A 119 -8.97 -10.92 -0.65
CA VAL A 119 -9.70 -9.64 -0.49
C VAL A 119 -11.14 -9.87 -0.05
N ILE A 120 -11.86 -10.80 -0.70
CA ILE A 120 -13.27 -11.09 -0.41
C ILE A 120 -13.49 -11.56 1.04
N LEU A 121 -12.55 -12.32 1.59
CA LEU A 121 -12.66 -12.87 2.94
C LEU A 121 -12.16 -11.87 4.00
N THR A 122 -10.98 -11.29 3.80
CA THR A 122 -10.33 -10.48 4.84
C THR A 122 -10.87 -9.06 4.93
N LEU A 123 -11.28 -8.46 3.81
CA LEU A 123 -11.75 -7.08 3.78
C LEU A 123 -13.03 -6.86 4.60
N PRO A 124 -14.12 -7.64 4.43
CA PRO A 124 -15.33 -7.47 5.25
C PRO A 124 -15.07 -7.78 6.72
N ILE A 125 -14.19 -8.75 7.04
CA ILE A 125 -13.83 -9.07 8.42
C ILE A 125 -13.08 -7.89 9.04
N GLY A 126 -12.06 -7.35 8.39
CA GLY A 126 -11.26 -6.24 8.89
C GLY A 126 -12.07 -4.96 9.08
N VAL A 127 -12.88 -4.60 8.07
CA VAL A 127 -13.77 -3.44 8.15
C VAL A 127 -14.86 -3.66 9.20
N GLY A 128 -15.42 -4.87 9.28
CA GLY A 128 -16.43 -5.24 10.29
C GLY A 128 -15.88 -5.09 11.70
N ILE A 129 -14.71 -5.64 12.00
CA ILE A 129 -14.04 -5.48 13.30
C ILE A 129 -13.85 -3.98 13.60
N ALA A 130 -13.28 -3.20 12.69
CA ALA A 130 -13.04 -1.78 12.91
C ALA A 130 -14.33 -1.01 13.22
N VAL A 131 -15.37 -1.21 12.41
CA VAL A 131 -16.66 -0.50 12.54
C VAL A 131 -17.43 -0.90 13.81
N LEU A 132 -17.35 -2.17 14.23
CA LEU A 132 -18.07 -2.66 15.41
C LEU A 132 -17.36 -2.33 16.72
N THR A 133 -16.02 -2.33 16.74
CA THR A 133 -15.24 -2.16 17.99
C THR A 133 -14.85 -0.72 18.28
N ILE A 134 -14.55 0.09 17.24
CA ILE A 134 -14.05 1.44 17.43
C ILE A 134 -15.20 2.43 17.38
N LYS A 135 -15.42 3.22 18.43
CA LYS A 135 -16.40 4.31 18.42
C LYS A 135 -15.82 5.52 17.69
N GLU A 136 -16.61 6.07 16.78
CA GLU A 136 -16.27 7.33 16.11
C GLU A 136 -16.42 8.49 17.09
N ARG A 137 -15.41 9.35 17.20
CA ARG A 137 -15.50 10.59 17.99
C ARG A 137 -16.25 11.64 17.19
N ASP A 138 -17.11 12.38 17.86
CA ASP A 138 -17.76 13.54 17.25
C ASP A 138 -16.75 14.69 17.24
N VAL A 139 -16.05 14.82 16.13
CA VAL A 139 -15.09 15.91 15.90
C VAL A 139 -15.82 17.04 15.20
N PRO A 140 -15.77 18.28 15.74
CA PRO A 140 -16.34 19.43 15.07
C PRO A 140 -15.83 19.57 13.63
N PRO A 141 -16.66 20.01 12.68
CA PRO A 141 -16.22 20.20 11.32
C PRO A 141 -15.15 21.30 11.27
N GLU A 142 -13.98 20.95 10.78
CA GLU A 142 -12.99 21.97 10.44
C GLU A 142 -13.48 22.81 9.26
N PRO A 143 -13.27 24.13 9.28
CA PRO A 143 -13.66 25.00 8.17
C PRO A 143 -12.94 24.55 6.90
N HIS A 144 -13.71 24.22 5.87
CA HIS A 144 -13.16 23.84 4.57
C HIS A 144 -12.46 25.04 3.93
N LEU A 145 -11.16 24.97 3.80
CA LEU A 145 -10.40 25.95 3.03
C LEU A 145 -10.78 25.83 1.54
N PRO A 146 -11.15 26.92 0.87
CA PRO A 146 -11.34 26.91 -0.58
C PRO A 146 -10.09 26.36 -1.28
N LEU A 147 -10.28 25.57 -2.33
CA LEU A 147 -9.17 24.93 -3.06
C LEU A 147 -8.10 25.94 -3.50
N ALA A 148 -8.53 27.14 -3.93
CA ALA A 148 -7.62 28.21 -4.31
C ALA A 148 -6.71 28.67 -3.15
N VAL A 149 -7.25 28.76 -1.92
CA VAL A 149 -6.49 29.12 -0.73
C VAL A 149 -5.51 28.01 -0.37
N ALA A 150 -5.93 26.76 -0.44
CA ALA A 150 -5.06 25.61 -0.20
C ALA A 150 -3.91 25.53 -1.22
N LEU A 151 -4.19 25.71 -2.51
CA LEU A 151 -3.17 25.75 -3.57
C LEU A 151 -2.21 26.93 -3.39
N LYS A 152 -2.72 28.11 -3.02
CA LYS A 152 -1.88 29.28 -2.71
C LYS A 152 -0.99 29.00 -1.51
N ALA A 153 -1.49 28.37 -0.45
CA ALA A 153 -0.70 28.01 0.73
C ALA A 153 0.43 27.03 0.35
N ILE A 154 0.17 26.02 -0.50
CA ILE A 154 1.20 25.12 -1.04
C ILE A 154 2.23 25.90 -1.86
N ALA A 155 1.79 26.79 -2.74
CA ALA A 155 2.67 27.55 -3.62
C ALA A 155 3.58 28.54 -2.85
N THR A 156 3.12 29.09 -1.72
CA THR A 156 3.85 30.06 -0.93
C THR A 156 4.74 29.43 0.16
N ASN A 157 4.40 28.23 0.62
CA ASN A 157 5.13 27.53 1.68
C ASN A 157 6.32 26.74 1.11
N LYS A 158 7.52 27.31 1.17
CA LYS A 158 8.76 26.68 0.67
C LYS A 158 9.02 25.29 1.28
N PRO A 159 9.01 25.08 2.61
CA PRO A 159 9.21 23.76 3.20
C PRO A 159 8.24 22.72 2.69
N LEU A 160 6.95 23.06 2.59
CA LEU A 160 5.91 22.17 2.09
C LEU A 160 6.17 21.73 0.64
N ARG A 161 6.58 22.66 -0.22
CA ARG A 161 6.94 22.34 -1.62
C ARG A 161 8.09 21.36 -1.71
N TYR A 162 9.15 21.56 -0.91
CA TYR A 162 10.29 20.63 -0.89
C TYR A 162 9.86 19.23 -0.48
N VAL A 163 9.04 19.09 0.56
CA VAL A 163 8.51 17.79 0.99
C VAL A 163 7.71 17.15 -0.12
N LEU A 164 6.77 17.89 -0.74
CA LEU A 164 5.93 17.36 -1.83
C LEU A 164 6.75 16.92 -3.06
N VAL A 165 7.78 17.67 -3.43
CA VAL A 165 8.67 17.29 -4.55
C VAL A 165 9.48 16.04 -4.19
N CYS A 166 10.02 15.96 -2.97
CA CYS A 166 10.72 14.77 -2.50
C CYS A 166 9.79 13.54 -2.49
N ASP A 167 8.56 13.68 -1.99
CA ASP A 167 7.58 12.60 -1.97
C ASP A 167 7.18 12.17 -3.39
N LEU A 168 7.03 13.12 -4.32
CA LEU A 168 6.75 12.81 -5.73
C LEU A 168 7.88 11.99 -6.35
N ILE A 169 9.13 12.44 -6.20
CA ILE A 169 10.31 11.74 -6.75
C ILE A 169 10.45 10.36 -6.12
N ALA A 170 10.32 10.26 -4.80
CA ALA A 170 10.39 8.99 -4.08
C ALA A 170 9.28 8.04 -4.51
N GLY A 171 8.04 8.53 -4.66
CA GLY A 171 6.90 7.76 -5.12
C GLY A 171 7.07 7.25 -6.55
N LEU A 172 7.57 8.09 -7.47
CA LEU A 172 7.90 7.69 -8.84
C LEU A 172 8.97 6.60 -8.86
N SER A 173 10.05 6.77 -8.09
CA SER A 173 11.12 5.77 -7.98
C SER A 173 10.60 4.44 -7.45
N THR A 174 9.90 4.45 -6.32
CA THR A 174 9.35 3.24 -5.70
C THR A 174 8.33 2.55 -6.60
N GLY A 175 7.44 3.31 -7.24
CA GLY A 175 6.45 2.79 -8.17
C GLY A 175 7.10 2.14 -9.40
N THR A 176 8.14 2.74 -9.95
CA THR A 176 8.91 2.18 -11.08
C THR A 176 9.57 0.86 -10.69
N VAL A 177 10.27 0.81 -9.55
CA VAL A 177 10.91 -0.42 -9.05
C VAL A 177 9.87 -1.51 -8.82
N ALA A 178 8.75 -1.20 -8.15
CA ALA A 178 7.70 -2.18 -7.88
C ALA A 178 7.07 -2.75 -9.16
N THR A 179 6.82 -1.90 -10.16
CA THR A 179 6.22 -2.32 -11.43
C THR A 179 7.19 -3.16 -12.27
N LEU A 180 8.45 -2.77 -12.30
CA LEU A 180 9.45 -3.45 -13.13
C LEU A 180 10.06 -4.69 -12.45
N PHE A 181 9.88 -4.87 -11.15
CA PHE A 181 10.50 -5.97 -10.41
C PHE A 181 10.19 -7.34 -11.04
N ILE A 182 8.93 -7.64 -11.28
CA ILE A 182 8.51 -8.93 -11.87
C ILE A 182 9.06 -9.06 -13.31
N ALA A 183 9.00 -8.03 -14.12
CA ALA A 183 9.53 -8.05 -15.47
C ALA A 183 11.05 -8.28 -15.48
N MET A 184 11.77 -7.61 -14.58
CA MET A 184 13.22 -7.76 -14.45
C MET A 184 13.61 -9.17 -13.98
N THR A 185 12.93 -9.72 -12.98
CA THR A 185 13.22 -11.08 -12.48
C THR A 185 12.86 -12.15 -13.51
N THR A 186 11.76 -11.98 -14.26
CA THR A 186 11.31 -12.98 -15.24
C THR A 186 12.08 -12.90 -16.55
N VAL A 187 12.28 -11.71 -17.08
CA VAL A 187 12.89 -11.49 -18.41
C VAL A 187 14.37 -11.13 -18.29
N GLY A 188 14.73 -10.25 -17.37
CA GLY A 188 16.11 -9.77 -17.21
C GLY A 188 17.05 -10.81 -16.62
N LEU A 189 16.63 -11.44 -15.52
CA LEU A 189 17.41 -12.45 -14.79
C LEU A 189 17.06 -13.90 -15.17
N GLU A 190 16.02 -14.12 -15.98
CA GLU A 190 15.53 -15.45 -16.39
C GLU A 190 15.11 -16.36 -15.20
N LEU A 191 14.72 -15.74 -14.07
CA LEU A 191 14.33 -16.40 -12.83
C LEU A 191 12.80 -16.43 -12.62
N GLY A 192 12.03 -16.56 -13.69
CA GLY A 192 10.56 -16.46 -13.64
C GLY A 192 9.88 -17.44 -12.67
N LYS A 193 10.44 -18.64 -12.49
CA LYS A 193 9.92 -19.65 -11.54
C LYS A 193 10.12 -19.22 -10.08
N GLN A 194 11.16 -18.47 -9.78
CA GLN A 194 11.52 -18.00 -8.44
C GLN A 194 11.10 -16.56 -8.15
N ALA A 195 10.46 -15.86 -9.09
CA ALA A 195 10.11 -14.45 -8.96
C ALA A 195 9.30 -14.13 -7.69
N ASN A 196 8.35 -15.00 -7.33
CA ASN A 196 7.54 -14.83 -6.11
C ASN A 196 8.39 -14.99 -4.84
N VAL A 197 9.36 -15.91 -4.84
CA VAL A 197 10.26 -16.12 -3.70
C VAL A 197 11.22 -14.95 -3.56
N LEU A 198 11.78 -14.44 -4.66
CA LEU A 198 12.63 -13.25 -4.67
C LEU A 198 11.87 -12.01 -4.15
N LEU A 199 10.62 -11.86 -4.55
CA LEU A 199 9.77 -10.78 -4.04
C LEU A 199 9.54 -10.90 -2.53
N LEU A 200 9.30 -12.11 -2.03
CA LEU A 200 9.17 -12.39 -0.60
C LEU A 200 10.46 -12.03 0.16
N ILE A 201 11.62 -12.46 -0.36
CA ILE A 201 12.94 -12.15 0.23
C ILE A 201 13.16 -10.63 0.24
N TYR A 202 12.88 -9.94 -0.87
CA TYR A 202 13.02 -8.48 -0.97
C TYR A 202 12.25 -7.75 0.16
N PHE A 203 10.99 -8.10 0.37
CA PHE A 203 10.20 -7.49 1.45
C PHE A 203 10.63 -7.95 2.85
N ALA A 204 11.05 -9.21 3.01
CA ALA A 204 11.57 -9.73 4.27
C ALA A 204 12.83 -8.97 4.70
N MET A 205 13.76 -8.77 3.77
CA MET A 205 14.96 -7.96 4.02
C MET A 205 14.61 -6.51 4.36
N GLY A 206 13.62 -5.92 3.69
CA GLY A 206 13.11 -4.59 4.07
C GLY A 206 12.72 -4.49 5.54
N VAL A 207 12.02 -5.50 6.07
CA VAL A 207 11.63 -5.55 7.49
C VAL A 207 12.83 -5.78 8.41
N VAL A 208 13.75 -6.68 8.04
CA VAL A 208 14.99 -6.96 8.80
C VAL A 208 15.85 -5.70 8.94
N PHE A 209 15.86 -4.84 7.92
CA PHE A 209 16.62 -3.58 7.94
C PHE A 209 15.94 -2.44 8.72
N ILE A 210 14.69 -2.57 9.17
CA ILE A 210 14.02 -1.52 9.97
C ILE A 210 14.80 -1.19 11.26
N PRO A 211 15.16 -2.16 12.14
CA PRO A 211 15.88 -1.83 13.38
C PRO A 211 17.24 -1.16 13.15
N PRO A 212 18.13 -1.64 12.26
CA PRO A 212 19.37 -0.95 11.91
C PRO A 212 19.14 0.48 11.42
N MET A 213 18.16 0.71 10.56
CA MET A 213 17.85 2.04 10.02
C MET A 213 17.31 3.00 11.09
N VAL A 214 16.49 2.49 12.02
CA VAL A 214 16.05 3.28 13.18
C VAL A 214 17.24 3.68 14.05
N TRP A 215 18.18 2.76 14.29
CA TRP A 215 19.38 3.05 15.06
C TRP A 215 20.27 4.11 14.37
N VAL A 216 20.51 3.99 13.08
CA VAL A 216 21.24 4.98 12.28
C VAL A 216 20.54 6.34 12.33
N SER A 217 19.22 6.36 12.16
CA SER A 217 18.41 7.59 12.20
C SER A 217 18.46 8.32 13.55
N ARG A 218 18.60 7.57 14.64
CA ARG A 218 18.78 8.17 15.98
C ARG A 218 20.17 8.82 16.16
N ARG A 219 21.20 8.29 15.48
CA ARG A 219 22.57 8.81 15.57
C ARG A 219 22.87 9.95 14.60
N LEU A 220 22.48 9.80 13.34
CA LEU A 220 22.78 10.78 12.28
C LEU A 220 21.68 11.83 12.12
N GLY A 221 20.48 11.57 12.65
CA GLY A 221 19.31 12.39 12.39
C GLY A 221 18.56 11.96 11.12
N LYS A 222 17.25 12.29 11.08
CA LYS A 222 16.32 11.82 10.02
C LYS A 222 16.73 12.29 8.62
N HIS A 223 17.18 13.54 8.48
CA HIS A 223 17.52 14.12 7.16
C HIS A 223 18.74 13.43 6.54
N GLN A 224 19.80 13.25 7.33
CA GLN A 224 21.03 12.61 6.84
C GLN A 224 20.80 11.13 6.53
N THR A 225 20.04 10.42 7.38
CA THR A 225 19.68 9.03 7.13
C THR A 225 18.91 8.88 5.83
N LEU A 226 17.93 9.74 5.56
CA LEU A 226 17.18 9.73 4.31
C LEU A 226 18.11 9.97 3.10
N ALA A 227 18.99 10.96 3.19
CA ALA A 227 19.92 11.29 2.11
C ALA A 227 20.88 10.12 1.82
N TYR A 228 21.50 9.53 2.86
CA TYR A 228 22.41 8.40 2.69
C TYR A 228 21.70 7.14 2.18
N SER A 229 20.52 6.81 2.71
CA SER A 229 19.77 5.66 2.22
C SER A 229 19.34 5.80 0.76
N SER A 230 18.93 7.02 0.35
CA SER A 230 18.60 7.31 -1.05
C SER A 230 19.82 7.19 -1.97
N LEU A 231 20.99 7.66 -1.51
CA LEU A 231 22.25 7.53 -2.26
C LEU A 231 22.66 6.07 -2.41
N VAL A 232 22.59 5.29 -1.33
CA VAL A 232 22.88 3.85 -1.37
C VAL A 232 21.94 3.13 -2.34
N ASN A 233 20.64 3.42 -2.30
CA ASN A 233 19.67 2.87 -3.27
C ASN A 233 20.03 3.24 -4.72
N ALA A 234 20.39 4.50 -4.97
CA ALA A 234 20.77 4.96 -6.30
C ALA A 234 22.00 4.26 -6.86
N ILE A 235 22.91 3.78 -5.99
CA ILE A 235 24.10 2.99 -6.38
C ILE A 235 23.74 1.51 -6.54
N LEU A 236 22.96 0.95 -5.61
CA LEU A 236 22.65 -0.49 -5.59
C LEU A 236 21.71 -0.93 -6.72
N ILE A 237 20.71 -0.11 -7.07
CA ILE A 237 19.75 -0.47 -8.12
C ILE A 237 20.43 -0.76 -9.47
N PRO A 238 21.37 0.06 -9.99
CA PRO A 238 22.10 -0.27 -11.20
C PRO A 238 22.98 -1.54 -11.09
N CYS A 239 23.46 -1.89 -9.88
CA CYS A 239 24.25 -3.10 -9.70
C CYS A 239 23.49 -4.40 -10.02
N ILE A 240 22.15 -4.35 -10.06
CA ILE A 240 21.33 -5.49 -10.47
C ILE A 240 21.65 -5.94 -11.91
N PHE A 241 22.06 -5.01 -12.80
CA PHE A 241 22.46 -5.35 -14.16
C PHE A 241 23.78 -6.14 -14.23
N LEU A 242 24.54 -6.20 -13.14
CA LEU A 242 25.78 -6.97 -13.04
C LEU A 242 25.54 -8.41 -12.56
N LEU A 243 24.31 -8.75 -12.17
CA LEU A 243 23.98 -10.09 -11.69
C LEU A 243 23.98 -11.10 -12.84
N PRO A 244 24.51 -12.32 -12.61
CA PRO A 244 24.47 -13.38 -13.62
C PRO A 244 23.03 -13.85 -13.84
N LYS A 245 22.72 -14.12 -15.12
CA LYS A 245 21.40 -14.61 -15.51
C LYS A 245 21.23 -16.08 -15.13
N GLY A 246 20.02 -16.42 -14.68
CA GLY A 246 19.68 -17.82 -14.34
C GLY A 246 20.19 -18.31 -12.99
N GLU A 247 20.97 -17.50 -12.26
CA GLU A 247 21.49 -17.87 -10.94
C GLU A 247 20.68 -17.23 -9.81
N PHE A 248 20.06 -18.07 -8.99
CA PHE A 248 19.16 -17.61 -7.93
C PHE A 248 19.88 -16.90 -6.77
N TRP A 249 20.98 -17.49 -6.28
CA TRP A 249 21.64 -16.98 -5.08
C TRP A 249 22.25 -15.58 -5.18
N PRO A 250 22.85 -15.16 -6.30
CA PRO A 250 23.30 -13.78 -6.45
C PRO A 250 22.15 -12.76 -6.55
N ALA A 251 20.94 -13.22 -6.89
CA ALA A 251 19.75 -12.39 -7.05
C ALA A 251 18.87 -12.30 -5.78
N ALA A 252 19.03 -13.24 -4.84
CA ALA A 252 18.31 -13.31 -3.57
C ALA A 252 18.96 -12.45 -2.50
#